data_770f855c60a340708b4ae8237ca48fe0
#
_entry.id   770f855c60a340708b4ae8237ca48fe0
#
_cell.length_a   1.000
_cell.length_b   1.000
_cell.length_c   1.000
_cell.angle_alpha   90.00
_cell.angle_beta   90.00
_cell.angle_gamma   90.00
#
_symmetry.space_group_name_H-M   'P 1'
#
loop_
_entity.id
_entity.type
_entity.pdbx_description
1 polymer ?
#
loop_
_entity_poly.entity_id
_entity_poly.type
_entity_poly.pdbx_seq_one_letter_code
_entity_poly.pdbx_strand_id
1 'polypeptide(L)'
;MTFRVGVIGGGQLARMMIEPALALGLEIKVFAETEGSSAALAATQIGDYTDVAQVREFAKTVDVITFDHEHVPLGVLQTLENEGVSVQPPSRALQFAQNKLHMRQRLSELGLPMPAWAEIKTAEELNDFISANGGVAILKTPIGGYDGKGVAVVRDAADAGEWLDNLDQFGGSLLAEQKVDFVRELAQLVARRPSGQIQHWPLVQTVQRNGVCAEVLAPAPGTSDEALDRAAEIAETVASGLGVTGVLAVEMFETADGEFVINELAMRPHNSGHFSIEGSKTSQFEQHLRAVLDLPLGNTGMVNSHAVMINLLGVDDRNDFVSRYPEALAAYPSAKFHTYGKSARKGRKMGHITVTGENEHSVLEDAKAAASVCLRA
;
A
#
# COMPACT_ATOMS: atom_id res chain seq x y z
N MET A 1 -10.70 9.94 -28.50
CA MET A 1 -11.48 9.57 -27.29
C MET A 1 -10.58 9.82 -26.08
N THR A 2 -11.08 10.51 -25.07
CA THR A 2 -10.36 10.69 -23.80
C THR A 2 -10.81 9.60 -22.85
N PHE A 3 -9.89 8.83 -22.28
CA PHE A 3 -10.22 7.82 -21.27
C PHE A 3 -10.60 8.51 -19.96
N ARG A 4 -11.61 7.98 -19.27
CA ARG A 4 -12.13 8.47 -17.99
C ARG A 4 -11.90 7.44 -16.91
N VAL A 5 -11.12 7.81 -15.91
CA VAL A 5 -10.80 6.95 -14.77
C VAL A 5 -11.57 7.42 -13.54
N GLY A 6 -12.33 6.51 -12.93
CA GLY A 6 -13.01 6.73 -11.66
C GLY A 6 -12.23 6.14 -10.51
N VAL A 7 -11.92 6.94 -9.50
CA VAL A 7 -11.26 6.47 -8.27
C VAL A 7 -12.25 6.51 -7.12
N ILE A 8 -12.49 5.39 -6.46
CA ILE A 8 -13.28 5.34 -5.23
C ILE A 8 -12.36 5.56 -4.04
N GLY A 9 -12.71 6.57 -3.23
CA GLY A 9 -11.93 7.06 -2.12
C GLY A 9 -11.24 8.39 -2.42
N GLY A 10 -11.46 9.40 -1.57
CA GLY A 10 -10.91 10.76 -1.71
C GLY A 10 -9.57 10.98 -1.02
N GLY A 11 -8.76 9.93 -0.81
CA GLY A 11 -7.53 9.99 -0.05
C GLY A 11 -6.32 10.53 -0.83
N GLN A 12 -5.13 10.35 -0.24
CA GLN A 12 -3.88 10.86 -0.82
C GLN A 12 -3.45 10.11 -2.08
N LEU A 13 -3.83 8.84 -2.25
CA LEU A 13 -3.44 8.09 -3.44
C LEU A 13 -4.20 8.60 -4.66
N ALA A 14 -5.52 8.84 -4.51
CA ALA A 14 -6.33 9.49 -5.55
C ALA A 14 -5.78 10.90 -5.88
N ARG A 15 -5.39 11.70 -4.86
CA ARG A 15 -4.76 13.00 -5.07
C ARG A 15 -3.50 12.91 -5.93
N MET A 16 -2.61 11.95 -5.65
CA MET A 16 -1.36 11.79 -6.39
C MET A 16 -1.54 11.17 -7.78
N MET A 17 -2.71 10.60 -8.10
CA MET A 17 -3.06 10.19 -9.47
C MET A 17 -3.46 11.37 -10.37
N ILE A 18 -3.78 12.56 -9.82
CA ILE A 18 -4.29 13.70 -10.60
C ILE A 18 -3.23 14.20 -11.58
N GLU A 19 -1.99 14.43 -11.11
CA GLU A 19 -0.92 14.96 -11.94
C GLU A 19 -0.60 14.07 -13.15
N PRO A 20 -0.31 12.76 -12.98
CA PRO A 20 -0.06 11.89 -14.12
C PRO A 20 -1.29 11.68 -15.01
N ALA A 21 -2.52 11.75 -14.48
CA ALA A 21 -3.72 11.72 -15.32
C ALA A 21 -3.77 12.92 -16.27
N LEU A 22 -3.49 14.12 -15.76
CA LEU A 22 -3.44 15.34 -16.58
C LEU A 22 -2.32 15.26 -17.64
N ALA A 23 -1.13 14.77 -17.25
CA ALA A 23 0.00 14.62 -18.18
C ALA A 23 -0.32 13.60 -19.31
N LEU A 24 -1.08 12.55 -19.03
CA LEU A 24 -1.52 11.56 -20.02
C LEU A 24 -2.75 11.99 -20.81
N GLY A 25 -3.35 13.15 -20.53
CA GLY A 25 -4.58 13.62 -21.15
C GLY A 25 -5.82 12.77 -20.76
N LEU A 26 -5.79 12.16 -19.58
CA LEU A 26 -6.91 11.39 -19.02
C LEU A 26 -7.86 12.32 -18.25
N GLU A 27 -9.15 11.98 -18.23
CA GLU A 27 -10.10 12.56 -17.30
C GLU A 27 -10.13 11.70 -16.03
N ILE A 28 -9.75 12.28 -14.89
CA ILE A 28 -9.86 11.61 -13.60
C ILE A 28 -11.02 12.16 -12.81
N LYS A 29 -11.86 11.28 -12.27
CA LYS A 29 -12.98 11.58 -11.37
C LYS A 29 -12.82 10.82 -10.07
N VAL A 30 -13.16 11.44 -8.96
CA VAL A 30 -13.08 10.82 -7.64
C VAL A 30 -14.46 10.79 -7.00
N PHE A 31 -14.84 9.61 -6.52
CA PHE A 31 -15.96 9.42 -5.60
C PHE A 31 -15.39 9.50 -4.17
N ALA A 32 -15.64 10.63 -3.52
CA ALA A 32 -15.08 10.88 -2.19
C ALA A 32 -16.14 10.72 -1.09
N GLU A 33 -15.72 10.37 0.11
CA GLU A 33 -16.58 10.17 1.28
C GLU A 33 -17.08 11.50 1.87
N THR A 34 -16.25 12.55 1.74
CA THR A 34 -16.52 13.86 2.32
C THR A 34 -16.02 15.00 1.44
N GLU A 35 -16.68 16.16 1.57
CA GLU A 35 -16.16 17.40 0.98
C GLU A 35 -14.78 17.76 1.60
N GLY A 36 -13.95 18.45 0.81
CA GLY A 36 -12.62 18.86 1.26
C GLY A 36 -11.63 17.69 1.48
N SER A 37 -11.92 16.52 0.91
CA SER A 37 -11.02 15.36 0.93
C SER A 37 -9.66 15.67 0.29
N SER A 38 -8.66 14.82 0.52
CA SER A 38 -7.30 15.00 -0.04
C SER A 38 -7.32 15.18 -1.56
N ALA A 39 -8.19 14.45 -2.27
CA ALA A 39 -8.38 14.52 -3.71
C ALA A 39 -9.48 15.47 -4.17
N ALA A 40 -9.83 16.48 -3.39
CA ALA A 40 -10.97 17.40 -3.66
C ALA A 40 -10.91 18.06 -5.05
N LEU A 41 -9.71 18.25 -5.63
CA LEU A 41 -9.55 18.84 -6.98
C LEU A 41 -10.19 17.98 -8.09
N ALA A 42 -10.33 16.66 -7.87
CA ALA A 42 -10.95 15.73 -8.82
C ALA A 42 -12.23 15.08 -8.25
N ALA A 43 -12.69 15.48 -7.06
CA ALA A 43 -13.91 14.96 -6.46
C ALA A 43 -15.13 15.47 -7.22
N THR A 44 -15.78 14.58 -7.96
CA THR A 44 -16.96 14.88 -8.78
C THR A 44 -18.25 14.36 -8.16
N GLN A 45 -18.13 13.46 -7.19
CA GLN A 45 -19.23 12.93 -6.40
C GLN A 45 -18.83 12.74 -4.95
N ILE A 46 -19.67 13.14 -4.03
CA ILE A 46 -19.55 12.87 -2.60
C ILE A 46 -20.65 11.89 -2.21
N GLY A 47 -20.30 10.84 -1.46
CA GLY A 47 -21.28 9.83 -1.06
C GLY A 47 -20.69 8.67 -0.28
N ASP A 48 -21.50 7.61 -0.15
CA ASP A 48 -21.15 6.38 0.54
C ASP A 48 -20.82 5.28 -0.46
N TYR A 49 -19.56 4.85 -0.48
CA TYR A 49 -19.08 3.77 -1.36
C TYR A 49 -19.63 2.38 -0.98
N THR A 50 -20.32 2.26 0.15
CA THR A 50 -21.03 1.03 0.52
C THR A 50 -22.42 0.95 -0.09
N ASP A 51 -22.96 2.08 -0.58
CA ASP A 51 -24.22 2.16 -1.30
C ASP A 51 -24.01 1.86 -2.79
N VAL A 52 -24.46 0.68 -3.22
CA VAL A 52 -24.31 0.21 -4.60
C VAL A 52 -25.00 1.14 -5.61
N ALA A 53 -26.11 1.82 -5.24
CA ALA A 53 -26.82 2.71 -6.15
C ALA A 53 -25.99 3.98 -6.44
N GLN A 54 -25.35 4.54 -5.42
CA GLN A 54 -24.48 5.72 -5.58
C GLN A 54 -23.23 5.37 -6.39
N VAL A 55 -22.57 4.23 -6.11
CA VAL A 55 -21.40 3.79 -6.85
C VAL A 55 -21.73 3.47 -8.31
N ARG A 56 -22.91 2.88 -8.57
CA ARG A 56 -23.42 2.63 -9.93
C ARG A 56 -23.61 3.92 -10.74
N GLU A 57 -24.18 4.95 -10.14
CA GLU A 57 -24.34 6.25 -10.82
C GLU A 57 -22.97 6.87 -11.14
N PHE A 58 -22.01 6.78 -10.24
CA PHE A 58 -20.65 7.22 -10.50
C PHE A 58 -20.01 6.42 -11.65
N ALA A 59 -20.15 5.10 -11.64
CA ALA A 59 -19.57 4.20 -12.65
C ALA A 59 -20.04 4.52 -14.08
N LYS A 60 -21.28 5.04 -14.28
CA LYS A 60 -21.77 5.48 -15.60
C LYS A 60 -20.98 6.65 -16.19
N THR A 61 -20.24 7.38 -15.38
CA THR A 61 -19.51 8.59 -15.80
C THR A 61 -18.06 8.32 -16.21
N VAL A 62 -17.58 7.09 -16.08
CA VAL A 62 -16.17 6.69 -16.26
C VAL A 62 -16.06 5.41 -17.10
N ASP A 63 -14.86 5.10 -17.59
CA ASP A 63 -14.62 3.92 -18.40
C ASP A 63 -14.04 2.77 -17.58
N VAL A 64 -13.40 3.09 -16.44
CA VAL A 64 -12.83 2.12 -15.47
C VAL A 64 -12.97 2.66 -14.05
N ILE A 65 -13.22 1.76 -13.09
CA ILE A 65 -13.20 2.03 -11.66
C ILE A 65 -11.90 1.48 -11.06
N THR A 66 -11.23 2.29 -10.24
CA THR A 66 -10.11 1.89 -9.39
C THR A 66 -10.25 2.50 -8.00
N PHE A 67 -9.24 2.34 -7.11
CA PHE A 67 -9.39 2.60 -5.69
C PHE A 67 -8.23 3.40 -5.08
N ASP A 68 -8.57 4.24 -4.10
CA ASP A 68 -7.63 4.85 -3.15
C ASP A 68 -7.40 3.95 -1.92
N HIS A 69 -8.34 3.06 -1.62
CA HIS A 69 -8.29 2.11 -0.50
C HIS A 69 -9.04 0.81 -0.84
N GLU A 70 -8.80 -0.25 -0.08
CA GLU A 70 -9.39 -1.58 -0.28
C GLU A 70 -10.71 -1.82 0.50
N HIS A 71 -11.44 -0.78 0.92
CA HIS A 71 -12.60 -0.95 1.81
C HIS A 71 -13.96 -1.06 1.11
N VAL A 72 -14.00 -0.93 -0.21
CA VAL A 72 -15.26 -1.05 -0.97
C VAL A 72 -15.77 -2.49 -0.83
N PRO A 73 -17.02 -2.73 -0.38
CA PRO A 73 -17.55 -4.07 -0.18
C PRO A 73 -17.52 -4.90 -1.47
N LEU A 74 -17.09 -6.16 -1.38
CA LEU A 74 -17.02 -7.05 -2.54
C LEU A 74 -18.35 -7.16 -3.29
N GLY A 75 -19.47 -7.21 -2.56
CA GLY A 75 -20.81 -7.27 -3.18
C GLY A 75 -21.13 -6.08 -4.05
N VAL A 76 -20.65 -4.87 -3.70
CA VAL A 76 -20.78 -3.68 -4.53
C VAL A 76 -20.00 -3.87 -5.84
N LEU A 77 -18.74 -4.31 -5.73
CA LEU A 77 -17.86 -4.51 -6.89
C LEU A 77 -18.37 -5.61 -7.82
N GLN A 78 -18.79 -6.74 -7.27
CA GLN A 78 -19.38 -7.84 -8.03
C GLN A 78 -20.64 -7.42 -8.78
N THR A 79 -21.47 -6.56 -8.16
CA THR A 79 -22.66 -6.02 -8.82
C THR A 79 -22.26 -5.18 -10.04
N LEU A 80 -21.27 -4.29 -9.90
CA LEU A 80 -20.78 -3.48 -11.01
C LEU A 80 -20.19 -4.34 -12.14
N GLU A 81 -19.35 -5.32 -11.79
CA GLU A 81 -18.74 -6.26 -12.75
C GLU A 81 -19.81 -7.04 -13.52
N ASN A 82 -20.85 -7.54 -12.85
CA ASN A 82 -21.99 -8.23 -13.48
C ASN A 82 -22.80 -7.32 -14.42
N GLU A 83 -22.77 -6.01 -14.20
CA GLU A 83 -23.38 -4.99 -15.07
C GLU A 83 -22.43 -4.56 -16.21
N GLY A 84 -21.25 -5.16 -16.31
CA GLY A 84 -20.27 -4.88 -17.38
C GLY A 84 -19.35 -3.69 -17.12
N VAL A 85 -19.32 -3.17 -15.88
CA VAL A 85 -18.37 -2.10 -15.49
C VAL A 85 -16.96 -2.69 -15.35
N SER A 86 -15.97 -2.02 -15.92
CA SER A 86 -14.55 -2.38 -15.72
C SER A 86 -14.11 -1.96 -14.32
N VAL A 87 -13.82 -2.92 -13.46
CA VAL A 87 -13.29 -2.73 -12.10
C VAL A 87 -11.87 -3.27 -12.03
N GLN A 88 -10.90 -2.42 -11.66
CA GLN A 88 -9.47 -2.75 -11.67
C GLN A 88 -8.78 -2.23 -10.38
N PRO A 89 -8.23 -3.12 -9.54
CA PRO A 89 -8.24 -4.58 -9.64
C PRO A 89 -9.65 -5.17 -9.52
N PRO A 90 -9.92 -6.33 -10.17
CA PRO A 90 -11.24 -6.95 -10.11
C PRO A 90 -11.54 -7.49 -8.70
N SER A 91 -12.83 -7.63 -8.38
CA SER A 91 -13.29 -8.09 -7.06
C SER A 91 -12.68 -9.43 -6.64
N ARG A 92 -12.49 -10.34 -7.63
CA ARG A 92 -11.85 -11.65 -7.40
C ARG A 92 -10.39 -11.55 -6.95
N ALA A 93 -9.70 -10.46 -7.26
CA ALA A 93 -8.34 -10.19 -6.78
C ALA A 93 -8.38 -9.40 -5.45
N LEU A 94 -9.20 -8.34 -5.39
CA LEU A 94 -9.24 -7.43 -4.25
C LEU A 94 -9.60 -8.13 -2.93
N GLN A 95 -10.39 -9.20 -2.98
CA GLN A 95 -10.72 -10.01 -1.80
C GLN A 95 -9.49 -10.45 -0.99
N PHE A 96 -8.35 -10.68 -1.64
CA PHE A 96 -7.12 -11.11 -0.97
C PHE A 96 -6.41 -9.97 -0.23
N ALA A 97 -6.64 -8.71 -0.59
CA ALA A 97 -6.22 -7.56 0.20
C ALA A 97 -7.20 -7.26 1.34
N GLN A 98 -8.47 -7.62 1.20
CA GLN A 98 -9.51 -7.40 2.20
C GLN A 98 -9.58 -8.47 3.29
N ASN A 99 -9.14 -9.70 2.99
CA ASN A 99 -9.19 -10.82 3.92
C ASN A 99 -7.85 -11.57 3.97
N LYS A 100 -7.15 -11.44 5.11
CA LYS A 100 -5.83 -12.03 5.33
C LYS A 100 -5.83 -13.57 5.33
N LEU A 101 -6.92 -14.22 5.76
CA LEU A 101 -7.03 -15.68 5.70
C LEU A 101 -7.13 -16.17 4.25
N HIS A 102 -7.98 -15.54 3.45
CA HIS A 102 -8.06 -15.85 2.01
C HIS A 102 -6.71 -15.62 1.32
N MET A 103 -6.02 -14.54 1.66
CA MET A 103 -4.67 -14.26 1.17
C MET A 103 -3.71 -15.40 1.52
N ARG A 104 -3.60 -15.78 2.81
CA ARG A 104 -2.69 -16.84 3.28
C ARG A 104 -2.98 -18.18 2.60
N GLN A 105 -4.24 -18.55 2.51
CA GLN A 105 -4.64 -19.78 1.82
C GLN A 105 -4.22 -19.76 0.37
N ARG A 106 -4.50 -18.67 -0.35
CA ARG A 106 -4.16 -18.59 -1.78
C ARG A 106 -2.66 -18.55 -2.03
N LEU A 107 -1.90 -17.84 -1.21
CA LEU A 107 -0.43 -17.82 -1.31
C LEU A 107 0.17 -19.19 -0.99
N SER A 108 -0.42 -19.96 -0.05
CA SER A 108 -0.03 -21.36 0.23
C SER A 108 -0.23 -22.26 -1.00
N GLU A 109 -1.38 -22.13 -1.69
CA GLU A 109 -1.68 -22.89 -2.92
C GLU A 109 -0.68 -22.57 -4.06
N LEU A 110 -0.14 -21.34 -4.07
CA LEU A 110 0.88 -20.90 -5.03
C LEU A 110 2.30 -21.30 -4.61
N GLY A 111 2.49 -21.91 -3.43
CA GLY A 111 3.81 -22.32 -2.93
C GLY A 111 4.71 -21.14 -2.56
N LEU A 112 4.13 -19.98 -2.25
CA LEU A 112 4.89 -18.76 -1.94
C LEU A 112 5.38 -18.75 -0.48
N PRO A 113 6.53 -18.11 -0.21
CA PRO A 113 7.12 -18.10 1.14
C PRO A 113 6.31 -17.20 2.08
N MET A 114 5.86 -17.77 3.20
CA MET A 114 5.08 -17.09 4.22
C MET A 114 5.47 -17.57 5.62
N PRO A 115 5.14 -16.82 6.70
CA PRO A 115 5.18 -17.37 8.04
C PRO A 115 4.27 -18.61 8.12
N ALA A 116 4.56 -19.56 9.01
CA ALA A 116 3.58 -20.56 9.39
C ALA A 116 2.32 -19.84 9.91
N TRP A 117 1.13 -20.33 9.53
CA TRP A 117 -0.13 -19.67 9.88
C TRP A 117 -1.24 -20.68 10.13
N ALA A 118 -2.24 -20.24 10.88
CA ALA A 118 -3.48 -21.02 11.12
C ALA A 118 -4.68 -20.09 11.25
N GLU A 119 -5.84 -20.59 10.84
CA GLU A 119 -7.14 -20.04 11.21
C GLU A 119 -7.46 -20.47 12.63
N ILE A 120 -7.86 -19.52 13.49
CA ILE A 120 -8.12 -19.74 14.93
C ILE A 120 -9.57 -19.41 15.24
N LYS A 121 -10.26 -20.37 15.85
CA LYS A 121 -11.66 -20.26 16.32
C LYS A 121 -11.81 -20.49 17.80
N THR A 122 -10.82 -21.11 18.44
CA THR A 122 -10.88 -21.46 19.89
C THR A 122 -9.57 -21.09 20.58
N ALA A 123 -9.64 -20.95 21.91
CA ALA A 123 -8.48 -20.74 22.76
C ALA A 123 -7.49 -21.91 22.70
N GLU A 124 -8.01 -23.15 22.56
CA GLU A 124 -7.21 -24.38 22.46
C GLU A 124 -6.37 -24.34 21.17
N GLU A 125 -6.98 -24.07 20.01
CA GLU A 125 -6.29 -23.94 18.72
C GLU A 125 -5.19 -22.88 18.76
N LEU A 126 -5.44 -21.74 19.43
CA LEU A 126 -4.43 -20.68 19.57
C LEU A 126 -3.24 -21.13 20.44
N ASN A 127 -3.51 -21.79 21.59
CA ASN A 127 -2.45 -22.29 22.45
C ASN A 127 -1.62 -23.39 21.78
N ASP A 128 -2.25 -24.26 21.01
CA ASP A 128 -1.57 -25.31 20.24
C ASP A 128 -0.66 -24.68 19.17
N PHE A 129 -1.17 -23.68 18.44
CA PHE A 129 -0.37 -22.96 17.45
C PHE A 129 0.82 -22.24 18.08
N ILE A 130 0.62 -21.53 19.20
CA ILE A 130 1.69 -20.85 19.94
C ILE A 130 2.78 -21.85 20.37
N SER A 131 2.35 -22.97 20.95
CA SER A 131 3.26 -24.02 21.43
C SER A 131 4.10 -24.63 20.29
N ALA A 132 3.49 -24.85 19.13
CA ALA A 132 4.16 -25.39 17.95
C ALA A 132 5.13 -24.39 17.27
N ASN A 133 4.97 -23.08 17.52
CA ASN A 133 5.68 -22.00 16.81
C ASN A 133 6.56 -21.15 17.74
N GLY A 134 7.22 -21.76 18.73
CA GLY A 134 8.23 -21.12 19.57
C GLY A 134 7.68 -20.30 20.74
N GLY A 135 6.45 -20.55 21.18
CA GLY A 135 5.87 -19.95 22.39
C GLY A 135 5.35 -18.51 22.20
N VAL A 136 5.27 -18.02 20.97
CA VAL A 136 4.73 -16.68 20.65
C VAL A 136 4.13 -16.69 19.25
N ALA A 137 2.98 -16.04 19.10
CA ALA A 137 2.34 -15.83 17.78
C ALA A 137 1.98 -14.36 17.56
N ILE A 138 1.84 -13.99 16.30
CA ILE A 138 1.22 -12.74 15.86
C ILE A 138 -0.23 -13.05 15.52
N LEU A 139 -1.14 -12.55 16.34
CA LEU A 139 -2.57 -12.70 16.12
C LEU A 139 -3.09 -11.49 15.34
N LYS A 140 -3.85 -11.75 14.27
CA LYS A 140 -4.38 -10.70 13.39
C LYS A 140 -5.90 -10.88 13.19
N THR A 141 -6.60 -9.74 13.10
CA THR A 141 -7.98 -9.79 12.58
C THR A 141 -7.93 -10.01 11.06
N PRO A 142 -8.65 -10.99 10.51
CA PRO A 142 -8.65 -11.27 9.07
C PRO A 142 -9.10 -10.10 8.22
N ILE A 143 -10.05 -9.30 8.72
CA ILE A 143 -10.63 -8.14 8.06
C ILE A 143 -10.47 -6.88 8.92
N GLY A 144 -10.45 -5.71 8.31
CA GLY A 144 -10.55 -4.40 8.98
C GLY A 144 -9.28 -3.88 9.68
N GLY A 145 -8.15 -4.60 9.68
CA GLY A 145 -6.88 -4.13 10.25
C GLY A 145 -6.04 -3.32 9.24
N TYR A 146 -5.47 -2.19 9.68
CA TYR A 146 -4.55 -1.35 8.90
C TYR A 146 -3.62 -0.55 9.81
N ASP A 147 -2.45 -0.16 9.32
CA ASP A 147 -1.45 0.67 10.04
C ASP A 147 -1.23 0.16 11.50
N GLY A 148 -0.97 -1.15 11.68
CA GLY A 148 -0.73 -1.79 12.98
C GLY A 148 -1.98 -2.02 13.85
N LYS A 149 -3.17 -1.66 13.40
CA LYS A 149 -4.43 -2.00 14.09
C LYS A 149 -4.87 -3.41 13.73
N GLY A 150 -5.49 -4.11 14.69
CA GLY A 150 -5.91 -5.49 14.49
C GLY A 150 -4.74 -6.49 14.45
N VAL A 151 -3.62 -6.17 15.10
CA VAL A 151 -2.44 -7.02 15.27
C VAL A 151 -2.04 -7.04 16.74
N ALA A 152 -1.80 -8.23 17.29
CA ALA A 152 -1.33 -8.42 18.66
C ALA A 152 -0.24 -9.48 18.73
N VAL A 153 0.73 -9.31 19.62
CA VAL A 153 1.69 -10.35 19.99
C VAL A 153 1.12 -11.12 21.17
N VAL A 154 0.91 -12.43 21.01
CA VAL A 154 0.29 -13.28 22.02
C VAL A 154 1.22 -14.42 22.41
N ARG A 155 1.22 -14.79 23.70
CA ARG A 155 1.98 -15.90 24.28
C ARG A 155 1.07 -17.02 24.85
N ASP A 156 -0.18 -16.69 25.06
CA ASP A 156 -1.25 -17.63 25.37
C ASP A 156 -2.61 -17.08 24.91
N ALA A 157 -3.65 -17.88 25.01
CA ALA A 157 -4.98 -17.49 24.55
C ALA A 157 -5.60 -16.35 25.38
N ALA A 158 -5.14 -16.10 26.62
CA ALA A 158 -5.64 -15.00 27.45
C ALA A 158 -5.14 -13.63 26.90
N ASP A 159 -4.00 -13.60 26.22
CA ASP A 159 -3.50 -12.39 25.56
C ASP A 159 -4.40 -11.95 24.37
N ALA A 160 -5.19 -12.88 23.80
CA ALA A 160 -6.14 -12.56 22.72
C ALA A 160 -7.36 -11.76 23.24
N GLY A 161 -7.64 -11.83 24.56
CA GLY A 161 -8.66 -11.04 25.23
C GLY A 161 -10.02 -11.16 24.54
N GLU A 162 -10.64 -10.00 24.30
CA GLU A 162 -11.98 -9.90 23.72
C GLU A 162 -12.09 -10.41 22.27
N TRP A 163 -10.97 -10.64 21.56
CA TRP A 163 -11.05 -11.06 20.15
C TRP A 163 -11.61 -12.46 19.99
N LEU A 164 -11.24 -13.40 20.86
CA LEU A 164 -11.79 -14.76 20.85
C LEU A 164 -13.26 -14.80 21.26
N ASP A 165 -13.68 -13.89 22.13
CA ASP A 165 -15.08 -13.79 22.57
C ASP A 165 -15.98 -13.13 21.51
N ASN A 166 -15.41 -12.42 20.55
CA ASN A 166 -16.13 -11.60 19.57
C ASN A 166 -15.77 -11.95 18.11
N LEU A 167 -15.56 -13.23 17.81
CA LEU A 167 -15.14 -13.70 16.48
C LEU A 167 -16.06 -13.22 15.34
N ASP A 168 -17.35 -13.10 15.59
CA ASP A 168 -18.34 -12.65 14.59
C ASP A 168 -18.00 -11.26 14.01
N GLN A 169 -17.34 -10.39 14.78
CA GLN A 169 -16.89 -9.07 14.31
C GLN A 169 -15.76 -9.17 13.28
N PHE A 170 -15.08 -10.31 13.20
CA PHE A 170 -13.92 -10.55 12.37
C PHE A 170 -14.17 -11.59 11.27
N GLY A 171 -15.44 -11.97 11.05
CA GLY A 171 -15.82 -12.97 10.05
C GLY A 171 -15.78 -14.43 10.57
N GLY A 172 -15.84 -14.61 11.90
CA GLY A 172 -15.98 -15.93 12.55
C GLY A 172 -14.66 -16.60 12.94
N SER A 173 -13.51 -15.96 12.69
CA SER A 173 -12.19 -16.50 13.03
C SER A 173 -11.12 -15.42 13.11
N LEU A 174 -9.94 -15.78 13.63
CA LEU A 174 -8.72 -14.96 13.65
C LEU A 174 -7.64 -15.66 12.83
N LEU A 175 -6.60 -14.91 12.47
CA LEU A 175 -5.38 -15.41 11.84
C LEU A 175 -4.25 -15.42 12.87
N ALA A 176 -3.67 -16.56 13.16
CA ALA A 176 -2.40 -16.66 13.89
C ALA A 176 -1.25 -16.89 12.91
N GLU A 177 -0.16 -16.19 13.12
CA GLU A 177 1.07 -16.33 12.33
C GLU A 177 2.27 -16.53 13.26
N GLN A 178 3.23 -17.33 12.81
CA GLN A 178 4.53 -17.42 13.45
C GLN A 178 5.18 -16.03 13.48
N LYS A 179 5.73 -15.66 14.63
CA LYS A 179 6.55 -14.45 14.73
C LYS A 179 7.84 -14.65 13.93
N VAL A 180 8.01 -13.88 12.86
CA VAL A 180 9.23 -13.91 12.06
C VAL A 180 10.32 -13.08 12.74
N ASP A 181 11.51 -13.65 12.93
CA ASP A 181 12.70 -12.91 13.31
C ASP A 181 13.39 -12.42 12.04
N PHE A 182 13.15 -11.14 11.72
CA PHE A 182 13.65 -10.51 10.50
C PHE A 182 14.75 -9.48 10.79
N VAL A 183 15.61 -9.25 9.81
CA VAL A 183 16.68 -8.24 9.87
C VAL A 183 16.24 -6.90 9.28
N ARG A 184 15.30 -6.92 8.32
CA ARG A 184 14.70 -5.70 7.73
C ARG A 184 13.37 -6.01 7.05
N GLU A 185 12.62 -4.95 6.82
CA GLU A 185 11.37 -4.99 6.04
C GLU A 185 11.65 -4.49 4.63
N LEU A 186 11.07 -5.17 3.65
CA LEU A 186 11.21 -4.89 2.24
C LEU A 186 9.84 -4.76 1.58
N ALA A 187 9.77 -4.06 0.45
CA ALA A 187 8.59 -4.05 -0.39
C ALA A 187 8.98 -4.14 -1.87
N GLN A 188 8.34 -5.07 -2.59
CA GLN A 188 8.45 -5.18 -4.04
C GLN A 188 7.16 -4.65 -4.68
N LEU A 189 7.29 -3.58 -5.46
CA LEU A 189 6.18 -3.06 -6.25
C LEU A 189 6.19 -3.69 -7.64
N VAL A 190 5.00 -4.05 -8.08
CA VAL A 190 4.75 -4.59 -9.42
C VAL A 190 3.48 -3.97 -9.98
N ALA A 191 3.44 -3.71 -11.29
CA ALA A 191 2.24 -3.34 -12.02
C ALA A 191 1.92 -4.40 -13.06
N ARG A 192 0.64 -4.76 -13.16
CA ARG A 192 0.15 -5.69 -14.17
C ARG A 192 -1.10 -5.12 -14.82
N ARG A 193 -1.17 -5.19 -16.17
CA ARG A 193 -2.37 -4.81 -16.92
C ARG A 193 -3.21 -6.02 -17.32
N PRO A 194 -4.52 -5.86 -17.63
CA PRO A 194 -5.41 -6.96 -18.01
C PRO A 194 -4.86 -7.87 -19.11
N SER A 195 -4.21 -7.31 -20.14
CA SER A 195 -3.61 -8.09 -21.24
C SER A 195 -2.32 -8.84 -20.85
N GLY A 196 -1.87 -8.74 -19.59
CA GLY A 196 -0.84 -9.62 -19.01
C GLY A 196 0.56 -9.03 -18.92
N GLN A 197 0.86 -7.88 -19.52
CA GLN A 197 2.18 -7.24 -19.34
C GLN A 197 2.41 -6.90 -17.88
N ILE A 198 3.62 -7.20 -17.39
CA ILE A 198 4.08 -6.92 -16.02
C ILE A 198 5.33 -6.04 -16.07
N GLN A 199 5.46 -5.13 -15.10
CA GLN A 199 6.66 -4.34 -14.83
C GLN A 199 6.82 -4.19 -13.32
N HIS A 200 8.03 -4.33 -12.81
CA HIS A 200 8.34 -4.13 -11.40
C HIS A 200 9.32 -2.96 -11.20
N TRP A 201 9.24 -2.29 -10.07
CA TRP A 201 10.22 -1.31 -9.62
C TRP A 201 11.36 -2.01 -8.89
N PRO A 202 12.47 -1.29 -8.60
CA PRO A 202 13.48 -1.82 -7.69
C PRO A 202 12.87 -2.24 -6.36
N LEU A 203 13.41 -3.31 -5.77
CA LEU A 203 13.10 -3.68 -4.39
C LEU A 203 13.50 -2.53 -3.47
N VAL A 204 12.65 -2.19 -2.51
CA VAL A 204 12.92 -1.12 -1.55
C VAL A 204 12.96 -1.65 -0.13
N GLN A 205 13.79 -1.01 0.71
CA GLN A 205 13.75 -1.19 2.15
C GLN A 205 12.76 -0.20 2.75
N THR A 206 11.90 -0.68 3.64
CA THR A 206 11.01 0.16 4.46
C THR A 206 11.46 0.14 5.91
N VAL A 207 11.33 1.30 6.57
CA VAL A 207 11.60 1.44 8.01
C VAL A 207 10.32 1.86 8.69
N GLN A 208 9.81 0.99 9.56
CA GLN A 208 8.60 1.27 10.33
C GLN A 208 8.95 1.98 11.65
N ARG A 209 8.08 2.91 12.06
CA ARG A 209 8.12 3.53 13.40
C ARG A 209 6.71 3.50 13.98
N ASN A 210 6.55 2.84 15.12
CA ASN A 210 5.24 2.66 15.77
C ASN A 210 4.18 2.05 14.83
N GLY A 211 4.57 1.07 14.00
CA GLY A 211 3.67 0.39 13.06
C GLY A 211 3.30 1.20 11.81
N VAL A 212 3.98 2.35 11.57
CA VAL A 212 3.74 3.19 10.39
C VAL A 212 5.04 3.35 9.61
N CYS A 213 5.00 3.15 8.30
CA CYS A 213 6.16 3.36 7.43
C CYS A 213 6.65 4.82 7.56
N ALA A 214 7.89 4.98 8.00
CA ALA A 214 8.54 6.28 8.21
C ALA A 214 9.49 6.63 7.06
N GLU A 215 10.26 5.65 6.58
CA GLU A 215 11.31 5.84 5.57
C GLU A 215 11.22 4.75 4.51
N VAL A 216 11.58 5.08 3.27
CA VAL A 216 11.75 4.14 2.15
C VAL A 216 13.06 4.44 1.46
N LEU A 217 13.90 3.43 1.31
CA LEU A 217 15.19 3.49 0.62
C LEU A 217 15.09 2.69 -0.69
N ALA A 218 15.36 3.32 -1.80
CA ALA A 218 15.31 2.71 -3.13
C ALA A 218 16.65 2.91 -3.88
N PRO A 219 17.27 1.82 -4.41
CA PRO A 219 16.95 0.43 -4.14
C PRO A 219 17.26 0.03 -2.70
N ALA A 220 16.80 -1.14 -2.25
CA ALA A 220 17.11 -1.68 -0.92
C ALA A 220 18.63 -1.87 -0.76
N PRO A 221 19.27 -1.21 0.23
CA PRO A 221 20.73 -1.24 0.38
C PRO A 221 21.30 -2.64 0.57
N GLY A 222 22.46 -2.93 -0.03
CA GLY A 222 23.17 -4.18 0.18
C GLY A 222 22.46 -5.45 -0.29
N THR A 223 21.49 -5.34 -1.18
CA THR A 223 20.75 -6.48 -1.76
C THR A 223 21.51 -7.02 -2.97
N SER A 224 21.74 -8.33 -3.05
CA SER A 224 22.38 -8.96 -4.22
C SER A 224 21.43 -9.05 -5.41
N ASP A 225 21.98 -9.21 -6.62
CA ASP A 225 21.18 -9.36 -7.86
C ASP A 225 20.25 -10.57 -7.77
N GLU A 226 20.71 -11.71 -7.19
CA GLU A 226 19.90 -12.90 -7.02
C GLU A 226 18.72 -12.66 -6.06
N ALA A 227 18.91 -11.84 -5.02
CA ALA A 227 17.85 -11.48 -4.09
C ALA A 227 16.84 -10.51 -4.74
N LEU A 228 17.32 -9.60 -5.59
CA LEU A 228 16.45 -8.71 -6.40
C LEU A 228 15.57 -9.52 -7.36
N ASP A 229 16.16 -10.46 -8.09
CA ASP A 229 15.44 -11.34 -9.01
C ASP A 229 14.39 -12.17 -8.26
N ARG A 230 14.75 -12.77 -7.13
CA ARG A 230 13.83 -13.55 -6.30
C ARG A 230 12.65 -12.71 -5.77
N ALA A 231 12.88 -11.47 -5.33
CA ALA A 231 11.82 -10.58 -4.90
C ALA A 231 10.84 -10.26 -6.05
N ALA A 232 11.39 -9.99 -7.24
CA ALA A 232 10.61 -9.75 -8.45
C ALA A 232 9.76 -10.98 -8.83
N GLU A 233 10.33 -12.18 -8.84
CA GLU A 233 9.63 -13.43 -9.14
C GLU A 233 8.48 -13.70 -8.16
N ILE A 234 8.68 -13.46 -6.85
CA ILE A 234 7.63 -13.54 -5.84
C ILE A 234 6.48 -12.60 -6.19
N ALA A 235 6.78 -11.33 -6.46
CA ALA A 235 5.75 -10.32 -6.73
C ALA A 235 5.01 -10.59 -8.04
N GLU A 236 5.70 -11.04 -9.09
CA GLU A 236 5.08 -11.43 -10.37
C GLU A 236 4.18 -12.66 -10.21
N THR A 237 4.60 -13.64 -9.39
CA THR A 237 3.80 -14.84 -9.08
C THR A 237 2.55 -14.45 -8.31
N VAL A 238 2.65 -13.54 -7.32
CA VAL A 238 1.49 -12.99 -6.60
C VAL A 238 0.56 -12.27 -7.57
N ALA A 239 1.08 -11.32 -8.36
CA ALA A 239 0.26 -10.51 -9.28
C ALA A 239 -0.51 -11.37 -10.29
N SER A 240 0.16 -12.38 -10.86
CA SER A 240 -0.42 -13.30 -11.83
C SER A 240 -1.38 -14.30 -11.20
N GLY A 241 -0.96 -14.94 -10.10
CA GLY A 241 -1.71 -16.00 -9.42
C GLY A 241 -2.98 -15.50 -8.73
N LEU A 242 -3.03 -14.24 -8.32
CA LEU A 242 -4.22 -13.58 -7.76
C LEU A 242 -5.01 -12.82 -8.85
N GLY A 243 -4.48 -12.66 -10.06
CA GLY A 243 -5.11 -11.91 -11.14
C GLY A 243 -5.23 -10.41 -10.87
N VAL A 244 -4.26 -9.84 -10.15
CA VAL A 244 -4.22 -8.41 -9.83
C VAL A 244 -4.00 -7.60 -11.11
N THR A 245 -4.65 -6.45 -11.21
CA THR A 245 -4.42 -5.43 -12.24
C THR A 245 -4.26 -4.06 -11.57
N GLY A 246 -3.47 -3.17 -12.17
CA GLY A 246 -3.00 -1.98 -11.49
C GLY A 246 -1.66 -2.24 -10.78
N VAL A 247 -1.37 -1.43 -9.78
CA VAL A 247 -0.20 -1.58 -8.91
C VAL A 247 -0.51 -2.50 -7.75
N LEU A 248 0.43 -3.40 -7.45
CA LEU A 248 0.48 -4.25 -6.28
C LEU A 248 1.78 -3.97 -5.53
N ALA A 249 1.72 -3.83 -4.23
CA ALA A 249 2.87 -3.91 -3.35
C ALA A 249 2.83 -5.24 -2.57
N VAL A 250 3.96 -5.96 -2.60
CA VAL A 250 4.20 -7.15 -1.79
C VAL A 250 5.16 -6.76 -0.68
N GLU A 251 4.67 -6.66 0.55
CA GLU A 251 5.50 -6.41 1.72
C GLU A 251 6.10 -7.72 2.22
N MET A 252 7.39 -7.71 2.52
CA MET A 252 8.15 -8.89 2.90
C MET A 252 9.07 -8.60 4.08
N PHE A 253 9.35 -9.62 4.85
CA PHE A 253 10.46 -9.66 5.81
C PHE A 253 11.64 -10.37 5.18
N GLU A 254 12.84 -9.86 5.41
CA GLU A 254 14.08 -10.58 5.14
C GLU A 254 14.62 -11.15 6.45
N THR A 255 14.85 -12.45 6.46
CA THR A 255 15.40 -13.17 7.62
C THR A 255 16.94 -13.11 7.63
N ALA A 256 17.57 -13.52 8.73
CA ALA A 256 19.02 -13.47 8.88
C ALA A 256 19.78 -14.40 7.90
N ASP A 257 19.14 -15.43 7.39
CA ASP A 257 19.64 -16.34 6.34
C ASP A 257 19.34 -15.86 4.92
N GLY A 258 18.75 -14.64 4.78
CA GLY A 258 18.50 -13.98 3.51
C GLY A 258 17.24 -14.46 2.79
N GLU A 259 16.36 -15.22 3.47
CA GLU A 259 15.07 -15.61 2.89
C GLU A 259 14.04 -14.49 2.96
N PHE A 260 13.15 -14.44 1.97
CA PHE A 260 12.03 -13.50 1.95
C PHE A 260 10.75 -14.20 2.37
N VAL A 261 9.99 -13.53 3.24
CA VAL A 261 8.74 -14.04 3.80
C VAL A 261 7.65 -12.99 3.60
N ILE A 262 6.59 -13.31 2.86
CA ILE A 262 5.50 -12.38 2.55
C ILE A 262 4.73 -12.04 3.83
N ASN A 263 4.63 -10.74 4.12
CA ASN A 263 3.84 -10.20 5.23
C ASN A 263 2.43 -9.80 4.78
N GLU A 264 2.31 -8.85 3.87
CA GLU A 264 1.02 -8.24 3.48
C GLU A 264 1.02 -7.85 1.99
N LEU A 265 -0.18 -7.69 1.43
CA LEU A 265 -0.41 -7.24 0.07
C LEU A 265 -1.24 -5.97 0.07
N ALA A 266 -0.88 -5.01 -0.81
CA ALA A 266 -1.71 -3.85 -1.09
C ALA A 266 -1.96 -3.75 -2.61
N MET A 267 -3.23 -3.81 -3.02
CA MET A 267 -3.64 -3.85 -4.43
C MET A 267 -4.04 -2.47 -4.96
N ARG A 268 -3.18 -1.51 -4.73
CA ARG A 268 -3.28 -0.10 -5.11
C ARG A 268 -1.91 0.54 -5.06
N PRO A 269 -1.72 1.78 -5.53
CA PRO A 269 -0.51 2.54 -5.22
C PRO A 269 -0.22 2.52 -3.71
N HIS A 270 1.03 2.28 -3.35
CA HIS A 270 1.42 2.02 -1.97
C HIS A 270 2.45 3.04 -1.47
N ASN A 271 2.50 3.21 -0.15
CA ASN A 271 3.41 4.16 0.49
C ASN A 271 4.88 3.88 0.16
N SER A 272 5.28 2.60 0.09
CA SER A 272 6.62 2.19 -0.31
C SER A 272 7.00 2.58 -1.75
N GLY A 273 6.02 2.93 -2.58
CA GLY A 273 6.21 3.35 -3.97
C GLY A 273 6.20 4.87 -4.20
N HIS A 274 6.01 5.69 -3.16
CA HIS A 274 5.94 7.15 -3.35
C HIS A 274 7.26 7.74 -3.84
N PHE A 275 8.40 7.14 -3.49
CA PHE A 275 9.71 7.52 -4.03
C PHE A 275 9.74 7.58 -5.56
N SER A 276 8.91 6.76 -6.22
CA SER A 276 8.91 6.61 -7.68
C SER A 276 8.42 7.85 -8.44
N ILE A 277 7.82 8.83 -7.75
CA ILE A 277 7.39 10.10 -8.38
C ILE A 277 8.61 10.81 -8.95
N GLU A 278 9.69 10.94 -8.19
CA GLU A 278 10.95 11.55 -8.60
C GLU A 278 12.04 10.52 -8.88
N GLY A 279 11.98 9.36 -8.23
CA GLY A 279 13.05 8.36 -8.26
C GLY A 279 12.99 7.42 -9.45
N SER A 280 11.87 7.31 -10.16
CA SER A 280 11.70 6.40 -11.30
C SER A 280 11.27 7.13 -12.57
N LYS A 281 11.57 6.53 -13.74
CA LYS A 281 11.15 7.08 -15.05
C LYS A 281 9.63 7.09 -15.22
N THR A 282 8.95 6.11 -14.61
CA THR A 282 7.48 6.06 -14.54
C THR A 282 7.08 5.86 -13.09
N SER A 283 6.31 6.80 -12.54
CA SER A 283 5.83 6.71 -11.16
C SER A 283 4.80 5.58 -11.00
N GLN A 284 4.62 5.10 -9.78
CA GLN A 284 3.56 4.12 -9.49
C GLN A 284 2.16 4.64 -9.84
N PHE A 285 1.94 5.95 -9.74
CA PHE A 285 0.64 6.56 -10.03
C PHE A 285 0.35 6.60 -11.53
N GLU A 286 1.32 7.00 -12.35
CA GLU A 286 1.21 6.92 -13.80
C GLU A 286 1.05 5.48 -14.27
N GLN A 287 1.87 4.57 -13.73
CA GLN A 287 1.83 3.16 -14.10
C GLN A 287 0.50 2.51 -13.72
N HIS A 288 -0.07 2.89 -12.56
CA HIS A 288 -1.39 2.41 -12.14
C HIS A 288 -2.47 2.82 -13.13
N LEU A 289 -2.49 4.08 -13.54
CA LEU A 289 -3.44 4.59 -14.54
C LEU A 289 -3.29 3.88 -15.88
N ARG A 290 -2.04 3.66 -16.33
CA ARG A 290 -1.78 2.87 -17.55
C ARG A 290 -2.28 1.44 -17.41
N ALA A 291 -2.00 0.79 -16.28
CA ALA A 291 -2.37 -0.59 -16.03
C ALA A 291 -3.88 -0.80 -15.99
N VAL A 292 -4.64 0.03 -15.26
CA VAL A 292 -6.10 -0.11 -15.13
C VAL A 292 -6.86 0.18 -16.45
N LEU A 293 -6.24 0.95 -17.35
CA LEU A 293 -6.76 1.25 -18.69
C LEU A 293 -6.25 0.26 -19.78
N ASP A 294 -5.51 -0.76 -19.39
CA ASP A 294 -4.84 -1.71 -20.30
C ASP A 294 -3.88 -1.03 -21.31
N LEU A 295 -3.34 0.13 -20.97
CA LEU A 295 -2.32 0.82 -21.77
C LEU A 295 -0.95 0.17 -21.58
N PRO A 296 -0.02 0.29 -22.56
CA PRO A 296 1.35 -0.20 -22.40
C PRO A 296 2.03 0.37 -21.16
N LEU A 297 2.66 -0.51 -20.37
CA LEU A 297 3.36 -0.12 -19.17
C LEU A 297 4.66 0.64 -19.51
N GLY A 298 5.01 1.63 -18.70
CA GLY A 298 6.22 2.42 -18.82
C GLY A 298 7.44 1.77 -18.17
N ASN A 299 8.60 2.34 -18.40
CA ASN A 299 9.86 1.94 -17.78
C ASN A 299 9.91 2.37 -16.32
N THR A 300 10.11 1.42 -15.41
CA THR A 300 10.14 1.63 -13.95
C THR A 300 11.55 1.86 -13.37
N GLY A 301 12.58 1.84 -14.24
CA GLY A 301 13.97 2.06 -13.83
C GLY A 301 14.19 3.40 -13.12
N MET A 302 15.19 3.43 -12.27
CA MET A 302 15.58 4.62 -11.50
C MET A 302 16.05 5.76 -12.39
N VAL A 303 15.84 7.00 -11.95
CA VAL A 303 16.36 8.24 -12.59
C VAL A 303 17.79 8.52 -12.12
N ASN A 304 18.05 8.38 -10.81
CA ASN A 304 19.36 8.41 -10.17
C ASN A 304 19.64 7.07 -9.51
N SER A 305 20.85 6.84 -9.03
CA SER A 305 21.24 5.59 -8.39
C SER A 305 20.45 5.31 -7.10
N HIS A 306 20.05 6.35 -6.37
CA HIS A 306 19.35 6.25 -5.10
C HIS A 306 18.19 7.25 -5.01
N ALA A 307 17.14 6.84 -4.31
CA ALA A 307 16.05 7.69 -3.87
C ALA A 307 15.68 7.34 -2.43
N VAL A 308 15.43 8.35 -1.61
CA VAL A 308 14.93 8.18 -0.24
C VAL A 308 13.67 8.99 -0.07
N MET A 309 12.62 8.33 0.43
CA MET A 309 11.35 8.96 0.79
C MET A 309 11.18 8.93 2.30
N ILE A 310 10.85 10.09 2.89
CA ILE A 310 10.53 10.24 4.31
C ILE A 310 9.07 10.70 4.45
N ASN A 311 8.28 9.94 5.19
CA ASN A 311 6.91 10.34 5.52
C ASN A 311 6.90 11.49 6.54
N LEU A 312 6.09 12.50 6.29
CA LEU A 312 5.77 13.56 7.24
C LEU A 312 4.57 13.11 8.08
N LEU A 313 4.86 12.63 9.29
CA LEU A 313 3.83 12.18 10.24
C LEU A 313 3.44 13.33 11.15
N GLY A 314 2.16 13.55 11.35
CA GLY A 314 1.66 14.58 12.26
C GLY A 314 2.21 14.39 13.68
N VAL A 315 2.77 15.44 14.25
CA VAL A 315 3.32 15.45 15.62
C VAL A 315 2.21 15.72 16.64
N ASP A 316 1.37 16.69 16.31
CA ASP A 316 0.17 17.06 17.06
C ASP A 316 -0.94 17.59 16.13
N ASP A 317 -2.02 18.13 16.69
CA ASP A 317 -3.16 18.64 15.92
C ASP A 317 -2.91 20.04 15.30
N ARG A 318 -1.77 20.67 15.58
CA ARG A 318 -1.43 22.04 15.14
C ARG A 318 -0.25 22.10 14.19
N ASN A 319 0.31 20.96 13.85
CA ASN A 319 1.49 20.89 12.98
C ASN A 319 1.14 21.31 11.55
N ASP A 320 1.68 22.45 11.12
CA ASP A 320 1.55 23.00 9.77
C ASP A 320 2.88 22.91 9.02
N PHE A 321 3.11 21.83 8.31
CA PHE A 321 4.34 21.64 7.53
C PHE A 321 4.52 22.67 6.44
N VAL A 322 3.41 23.15 5.83
CA VAL A 322 3.46 24.06 4.69
C VAL A 322 4.07 25.39 5.08
N SER A 323 3.86 25.84 6.31
CA SER A 323 4.48 27.05 6.85
C SER A 323 6.02 26.96 6.93
N ARG A 324 6.57 25.74 7.00
CA ARG A 324 8.01 25.47 7.05
C ARG A 324 8.65 25.26 5.68
N TYR A 325 7.87 25.13 4.61
CA TYR A 325 8.41 24.91 3.27
C TYR A 325 9.41 25.96 2.82
N PRO A 326 9.23 27.29 3.06
CA PRO A 326 10.25 28.27 2.65
C PRO A 326 11.63 27.99 3.25
N GLU A 327 11.71 27.61 4.52
CA GLU A 327 12.97 27.23 5.19
C GLU A 327 13.53 25.92 4.62
N ALA A 328 12.70 24.89 4.49
CA ALA A 328 13.11 23.58 4.02
C ALA A 328 13.57 23.61 2.54
N LEU A 329 12.83 24.31 1.66
CA LEU A 329 13.17 24.45 0.26
C LEU A 329 14.46 25.28 0.05
N ALA A 330 14.70 26.28 0.89
CA ALA A 330 15.93 27.06 0.83
C ALA A 330 17.17 26.25 1.27
N ALA A 331 17.02 25.43 2.30
CA ALA A 331 18.10 24.61 2.84
C ALA A 331 18.37 23.34 2.01
N TYR A 332 17.32 22.74 1.41
CA TYR A 332 17.37 21.49 0.65
C TYR A 332 16.67 21.64 -0.70
N PRO A 333 17.25 22.39 -1.66
CA PRO A 333 16.60 22.75 -2.93
C PRO A 333 16.34 21.54 -3.85
N SER A 334 17.02 20.42 -3.63
CA SER A 334 16.81 19.16 -4.37
C SER A 334 15.69 18.30 -3.80
N ALA A 335 15.22 18.58 -2.58
CA ALA A 335 14.14 17.83 -1.98
C ALA A 335 12.78 18.17 -2.62
N LYS A 336 11.95 17.15 -2.82
CA LYS A 336 10.60 17.27 -3.36
C LYS A 336 9.58 17.02 -2.24
N PHE A 337 8.60 17.88 -2.17
CA PHE A 337 7.63 17.91 -1.07
C PHE A 337 6.23 17.63 -1.61
N HIS A 338 5.56 16.64 -1.03
CA HIS A 338 4.20 16.26 -1.35
C HIS A 338 3.31 16.37 -0.12
N THR A 339 2.38 17.33 -0.13
CA THR A 339 1.37 17.48 0.93
C THR A 339 0.08 16.77 0.53
N TYR A 340 -0.59 16.17 1.51
CA TYR A 340 -1.85 15.47 1.29
C TYR A 340 -3.08 16.32 1.58
N GLY A 341 -2.92 17.58 2.01
CA GLY A 341 -4.04 18.48 2.27
C GLY A 341 -4.95 18.03 3.42
N LYS A 342 -4.39 17.26 4.38
CA LYS A 342 -5.13 16.72 5.51
C LYS A 342 -4.98 17.60 6.75
N SER A 343 -6.01 17.64 7.63
CA SER A 343 -5.88 18.19 8.97
C SER A 343 -4.85 17.40 9.79
N ALA A 344 -4.00 18.09 10.54
CA ALA A 344 -2.98 17.46 11.38
C ALA A 344 -3.63 16.61 12.48
N ARG A 345 -3.01 15.48 12.76
CA ARG A 345 -3.31 14.59 13.89
C ARG A 345 -2.06 13.74 14.14
N LYS A 346 -1.75 13.50 15.41
CA LYS A 346 -0.60 12.68 15.80
C LYS A 346 -0.58 11.33 15.07
N GLY A 347 0.56 11.01 14.45
CA GLY A 347 0.77 9.77 13.69
C GLY A 347 0.12 9.70 12.31
N ARG A 348 -0.69 10.70 11.91
CA ARG A 348 -1.31 10.73 10.58
C ARG A 348 -0.29 11.06 9.51
N LYS A 349 -0.31 10.31 8.40
CA LYS A 349 0.50 10.65 7.20
C LYS A 349 -0.04 11.94 6.58
N MET A 350 0.74 13.02 6.67
CA MET A 350 0.37 14.38 6.24
C MET A 350 0.97 14.75 4.89
N GLY A 351 2.06 14.10 4.52
CA GLY A 351 2.82 14.29 3.31
C GLY A 351 4.04 13.39 3.29
N HIS A 352 4.90 13.60 2.30
CA HIS A 352 6.21 12.98 2.25
C HIS A 352 7.22 13.89 1.56
N ILE A 353 8.48 13.59 1.75
CA ILE A 353 9.62 14.23 1.08
C ILE A 353 10.39 13.14 0.35
N THR A 354 10.80 13.41 -0.90
CA THR A 354 11.69 12.56 -1.67
C THR A 354 12.97 13.32 -2.02
N VAL A 355 14.13 12.69 -1.84
CA VAL A 355 15.42 13.16 -2.34
C VAL A 355 16.01 12.05 -3.21
N THR A 356 16.61 12.42 -4.36
CA THR A 356 17.27 11.50 -5.28
C THR A 356 18.72 11.93 -5.53
N GLY A 357 19.61 11.01 -5.82
CA GLY A 357 21.03 11.29 -6.12
C GLY A 357 21.85 10.04 -6.35
N GLU A 358 23.16 10.24 -6.53
CA GLU A 358 24.09 9.17 -6.84
C GLU A 358 24.77 8.54 -5.60
N ASN A 359 24.68 9.20 -4.44
CA ASN A 359 25.30 8.73 -3.20
C ASN A 359 24.23 8.48 -2.14
N GLU A 360 24.08 7.22 -1.73
CA GLU A 360 23.08 6.77 -0.77
C GLU A 360 23.11 7.56 0.54
N HIS A 361 24.30 7.73 1.13
CA HIS A 361 24.45 8.39 2.43
C HIS A 361 23.99 9.85 2.38
N SER A 362 24.41 10.61 1.37
CA SER A 362 24.01 12.02 1.25
C SER A 362 22.52 12.17 0.96
N VAL A 363 21.94 11.30 0.14
CA VAL A 363 20.50 11.31 -0.15
C VAL A 363 19.68 11.04 1.12
N LEU A 364 20.11 10.08 1.93
CA LEU A 364 19.45 9.75 3.21
C LEU A 364 19.56 10.91 4.22
N GLU A 365 20.75 11.50 4.38
CA GLU A 365 20.99 12.62 5.29
C GLU A 365 20.15 13.86 4.88
N ASP A 366 20.16 14.21 3.60
CA ASP A 366 19.40 15.35 3.08
C ASP A 366 17.88 15.14 3.24
N ALA A 367 17.38 13.93 2.96
CA ALA A 367 15.96 13.60 3.13
C ALA A 367 15.52 13.71 4.61
N LYS A 368 16.32 13.16 5.55
CA LYS A 368 16.05 13.26 6.98
C LYS A 368 16.13 14.69 7.49
N ALA A 369 17.12 15.44 7.05
CA ALA A 369 17.31 16.83 7.45
C ALA A 369 16.16 17.72 6.93
N ALA A 370 15.77 17.57 5.66
CA ALA A 370 14.62 18.29 5.10
C ALA A 370 13.31 17.96 5.85
N ALA A 371 13.07 16.68 6.17
CA ALA A 371 11.92 16.27 6.95
C ALA A 371 11.95 16.85 8.38
N SER A 372 13.12 16.89 9.01
CA SER A 372 13.32 17.48 10.34
C SER A 372 12.93 18.96 10.37
N VAL A 373 13.22 19.73 9.33
CA VAL A 373 12.79 21.15 9.26
C VAL A 373 11.27 21.24 9.28
N CYS A 374 10.57 20.40 8.52
CA CYS A 374 9.11 20.40 8.45
C CYS A 374 8.44 19.92 9.75
N LEU A 375 9.09 19.04 10.50
CA LEU A 375 8.52 18.43 11.71
C LEU A 375 8.86 19.18 13.01
N ARG A 376 9.60 20.27 12.94
CA ARG A 376 9.86 21.13 14.12
C ARG A 376 8.55 21.74 14.61
N ALA A 377 8.34 21.67 15.95
CA ALA A 377 7.22 22.30 16.62
C ALA A 377 7.29 23.84 16.55
#